data_0a828e3f00ef652470b4b86200ef968d
#
_entry.id   0a828e3f00ef652470b4b86200ef968d
#
_cell.length_a   1.000
_cell.length_b   1.000
_cell.length_c   1.000
_cell.angle_alpha   90.00
_cell.angle_beta   90.00
_cell.angle_gamma   90.00
#
_symmetry.space_group_name_H-M   'P 1'
#
loop_
_entity.id
_entity.type
_entity.pdbx_description
1 polymer ?
#
loop_
_entity_poly.entity_id
_entity_poly.type
_entity_poly.pdbx_seq_one_letter_code
_entity_poly.pdbx_strand_id
1 'polypeptide(L)'
;MGHEVVSVDYSPTLGEEIRGRLRGEAARDQLITSRLMAAVEESRPDLFLTLYGVDIAATVLELLRDRDVPRINWWLNDPFEFERACRILPAYDFAFTNAKYSVDAYRARGIPNVRFLPPACDPSVHRPLIGDPSLACQVSFAGHWSENREGIIARLVEAKICDVRIFGPWRRKLARNSPLRPLLHNGVFSPEKMVRLFASSLATLNIHTWYGRYDFGLNPCVFEAAACGVPQLVDEKRELRELIPADKLYCLFAYRDEAELHAQARAALADPRGARQRAMQLVNHFHQAHSYGTRMRELLATVSR
;
A
#
# COMPACT_ATOMS: atom_id res chain seq x y z
N MET A 1 -2.29 12.81 18.97
CA MET A 1 -3.75 12.98 19.08
C MET A 1 -4.29 12.52 20.45
N GLY A 2 -3.43 12.01 21.34
CA GLY A 2 -3.79 11.65 22.73
C GLY A 2 -4.61 10.36 22.89
N HIS A 3 -4.71 9.53 21.84
CA HIS A 3 -5.35 8.22 21.92
C HIS A 3 -4.33 7.16 22.34
N GLU A 4 -4.75 6.25 23.21
CA GLU A 4 -4.02 5.01 23.47
C GLU A 4 -4.33 4.01 22.35
N VAL A 5 -3.30 3.34 21.82
CA VAL A 5 -3.46 2.39 20.72
C VAL A 5 -2.92 1.04 21.14
N VAL A 6 -3.80 0.04 21.16
CA VAL A 6 -3.43 -1.36 21.35
C VAL A 6 -3.40 -2.03 19.97
N SER A 7 -2.22 -2.40 19.51
CA SER A 7 -2.03 -3.08 18.21
C SER A 7 -2.00 -4.59 18.40
N VAL A 8 -2.85 -5.28 17.66
CA VAL A 8 -2.89 -6.75 17.64
C VAL A 8 -2.56 -7.23 16.24
N ASP A 9 -1.42 -7.92 16.10
CA ASP A 9 -1.15 -8.66 14.86
C ASP A 9 -1.94 -9.96 14.89
N TYR A 10 -2.94 -10.05 14.02
CA TYR A 10 -3.77 -11.24 13.87
C TYR A 10 -3.29 -12.17 12.75
N SER A 11 -2.19 -11.86 12.10
CA SER A 11 -1.53 -12.78 11.17
C SER A 11 -1.14 -14.06 11.90
N PRO A 12 -1.34 -15.24 11.29
CA PRO A 12 -0.92 -16.49 11.92
C PRO A 12 0.60 -16.52 12.08
N THR A 13 1.06 -16.86 13.26
CA THR A 13 2.46 -17.17 13.49
C THR A 13 2.86 -18.47 12.77
N LEU A 14 4.16 -18.69 12.53
CA LEU A 14 4.63 -19.93 11.90
C LEU A 14 4.13 -21.18 12.64
N GLY A 15 4.06 -21.15 13.98
CA GLY A 15 3.52 -22.25 14.79
C GLY A 15 2.01 -22.46 14.58
N GLU A 16 1.25 -21.38 14.42
CA GLU A 16 -0.19 -21.43 14.12
C GLU A 16 -0.45 -21.90 12.70
N GLU A 17 0.37 -21.49 11.72
CA GLU A 17 0.32 -22.03 10.36
C GLU A 17 0.58 -23.54 10.33
N ILE A 18 1.59 -24.02 11.06
CA ILE A 18 1.89 -25.45 11.17
C ILE A 18 0.73 -26.20 11.84
N ARG A 19 0.15 -25.65 12.91
CA ARG A 19 -1.03 -26.25 13.56
C ARG A 19 -2.25 -26.26 12.64
N GLY A 20 -2.48 -25.19 11.87
CA GLY A 20 -3.52 -25.11 10.86
C GLY A 20 -3.38 -26.20 9.79
N ARG A 21 -2.16 -26.47 9.32
CA ARG A 21 -1.86 -27.56 8.38
C ARG A 21 -2.10 -28.95 8.99
N LEU A 22 -1.86 -29.11 10.28
CA LEU A 22 -2.01 -30.40 10.98
C LEU A 22 -3.41 -30.66 11.53
N ARG A 23 -4.14 -29.60 11.94
CA ARG A 23 -5.43 -29.69 12.65
C ARG A 23 -6.60 -29.04 11.90
N GLY A 24 -6.36 -28.48 10.72
CA GLY A 24 -7.33 -27.78 9.89
C GLY A 24 -7.41 -26.26 10.11
N GLU A 25 -7.95 -25.55 9.13
CA GLU A 25 -8.08 -24.09 9.15
C GLU A 25 -8.90 -23.59 10.33
N ALA A 26 -9.96 -24.31 10.71
CA ALA A 26 -10.80 -23.95 11.87
C ALA A 26 -9.99 -23.83 13.18
N ALA A 27 -8.99 -24.67 13.39
CA ALA A 27 -8.16 -24.61 14.59
C ALA A 27 -7.22 -23.37 14.57
N ARG A 28 -6.76 -22.96 13.39
CA ARG A 28 -6.00 -21.70 13.21
C ARG A 28 -6.89 -20.49 13.50
N ASP A 29 -8.07 -20.45 12.91
CA ASP A 29 -9.01 -19.34 13.04
C ASP A 29 -9.49 -19.18 14.49
N GLN A 30 -9.65 -20.29 15.21
CA GLN A 30 -9.97 -20.26 16.65
C GLN A 30 -8.87 -19.61 17.49
N LEU A 31 -7.59 -19.85 17.17
CA LEU A 31 -6.46 -19.23 17.87
C LEU A 31 -6.40 -17.71 17.64
N ILE A 32 -6.59 -17.28 16.39
CA ILE A 32 -6.66 -15.86 16.02
C ILE A 32 -7.82 -15.18 16.74
N THR A 33 -9.01 -15.82 16.70
CA THR A 33 -10.21 -15.33 17.37
C THR A 33 -9.99 -15.18 18.87
N SER A 34 -9.42 -16.20 19.54
CA SER A 34 -9.15 -16.15 20.97
C SER A 34 -8.18 -15.03 21.35
N ARG A 35 -7.15 -14.77 20.54
CA ARG A 35 -6.19 -13.67 20.74
C ARG A 35 -6.87 -12.31 20.61
N LEU A 36 -7.70 -12.13 19.59
CA LEU A 36 -8.45 -10.87 19.39
C LEU A 36 -9.45 -10.65 20.52
N MET A 37 -10.19 -11.67 20.92
CA MET A 37 -11.15 -11.57 22.03
C MET A 37 -10.44 -11.22 23.35
N ALA A 38 -9.32 -11.84 23.64
CA ALA A 38 -8.53 -11.52 24.84
C ALA A 38 -8.06 -10.04 24.82
N ALA A 39 -7.58 -9.56 23.69
CA ALA A 39 -7.17 -8.17 23.54
C ALA A 39 -8.33 -7.18 23.71
N VAL A 40 -9.52 -7.50 23.21
CA VAL A 40 -10.74 -6.68 23.39
C VAL A 40 -11.16 -6.66 24.86
N GLU A 41 -11.11 -7.82 25.56
CA GLU A 41 -11.44 -7.91 26.97
C GLU A 41 -10.47 -7.09 27.85
N GLU A 42 -9.18 -7.17 27.58
CA GLU A 42 -8.13 -6.51 28.35
C GLU A 42 -8.14 -4.99 28.12
N SER A 43 -8.19 -4.57 26.84
CA SER A 43 -8.06 -3.15 26.48
C SER A 43 -9.36 -2.36 26.62
N ARG A 44 -10.53 -3.02 26.55
CA ARG A 44 -11.87 -2.37 26.54
C ARG A 44 -11.92 -1.16 25.59
N PRO A 45 -11.70 -1.37 24.29
CA PRO A 45 -11.50 -0.28 23.36
C PRO A 45 -12.77 0.54 23.15
N ASP A 46 -12.62 1.87 22.99
CA ASP A 46 -13.70 2.76 22.56
C ASP A 46 -13.96 2.66 21.05
N LEU A 47 -13.04 2.06 20.29
CA LEU A 47 -13.11 1.93 18.84
C LEU A 47 -12.25 0.76 18.38
N PHE A 48 -12.77 -0.04 17.45
CA PHE A 48 -12.06 -1.14 16.82
C PHE A 48 -11.81 -0.83 15.34
N LEU A 49 -10.51 -0.75 14.97
CA LEU A 49 -10.09 -0.50 13.58
C LEU A 49 -9.34 -1.70 13.03
N THR A 50 -9.76 -2.18 11.86
CA THR A 50 -9.01 -3.18 11.10
C THR A 50 -8.44 -2.60 9.81
N LEU A 51 -7.20 -2.97 9.51
CA LEU A 51 -6.63 -2.83 8.18
C LEU A 51 -6.83 -4.17 7.46
N TYR A 52 -7.52 -4.15 6.31
CA TYR A 52 -7.86 -5.33 5.52
C TYR A 52 -8.94 -6.23 6.16
N GLY A 53 -8.74 -6.79 7.34
CA GLY A 53 -9.77 -7.46 8.15
C GLY A 53 -10.34 -8.77 7.58
N VAL A 54 -9.60 -9.51 6.75
CA VAL A 54 -10.07 -10.72 6.04
C VAL A 54 -10.32 -11.89 6.98
N ASP A 55 -9.47 -12.04 7.99
CA ASP A 55 -9.47 -13.18 8.90
C ASP A 55 -10.11 -12.84 10.26
N ILE A 56 -10.88 -11.75 10.34
CA ILE A 56 -11.62 -11.40 11.55
C ILE A 56 -12.91 -12.23 11.63
N ALA A 57 -13.02 -13.08 12.65
CA ALA A 57 -14.20 -13.91 12.85
C ALA A 57 -15.43 -13.07 13.19
N ALA A 58 -16.60 -13.50 12.71
CA ALA A 58 -17.88 -12.86 13.00
C ALA A 58 -18.14 -12.71 14.50
N THR A 59 -17.74 -13.70 15.31
CA THR A 59 -17.88 -13.70 16.78
C THR A 59 -17.15 -12.54 17.45
N VAL A 60 -15.99 -12.08 16.91
CA VAL A 60 -15.28 -10.89 17.42
C VAL A 60 -16.09 -9.64 17.12
N LEU A 61 -16.61 -9.52 15.89
CA LEU A 61 -17.41 -8.35 15.49
C LEU A 61 -18.76 -8.29 16.22
N GLU A 62 -19.34 -9.45 16.54
CA GLU A 62 -20.56 -9.56 17.36
C GLU A 62 -20.29 -9.13 18.80
N LEU A 63 -19.21 -9.60 19.42
CA LEU A 63 -18.80 -9.17 20.77
C LEU A 63 -18.62 -7.65 20.86
N LEU A 64 -17.99 -7.04 19.85
CA LEU A 64 -17.81 -5.59 19.81
C LEU A 64 -19.15 -4.86 19.64
N ARG A 65 -20.06 -5.40 18.81
CA ARG A 65 -21.41 -4.85 18.64
C ARG A 65 -22.21 -4.89 19.96
N ASP A 66 -22.15 -6.02 20.66
CA ASP A 66 -22.88 -6.22 21.91
C ASP A 66 -22.36 -5.32 23.06
N ARG A 67 -21.18 -4.71 22.86
CA ARG A 67 -20.55 -3.73 23.75
C ARG A 67 -20.65 -2.31 23.23
N ASP A 68 -21.41 -2.06 22.17
CA ASP A 68 -21.53 -0.74 21.52
C ASP A 68 -20.17 -0.16 21.06
N VAL A 69 -19.17 -1.00 20.77
CA VAL A 69 -17.87 -0.56 20.25
C VAL A 69 -17.94 -0.40 18.72
N PRO A 70 -17.74 0.81 18.18
CA PRO A 70 -17.73 1.05 16.74
C PRO A 70 -16.66 0.21 16.02
N ARG A 71 -17.07 -0.47 14.96
CA ARG A 71 -16.23 -1.36 14.16
C ARG A 71 -15.94 -0.69 12.82
N ILE A 72 -14.66 -0.47 12.57
CA ILE A 72 -14.18 0.23 11.39
C ILE A 72 -13.29 -0.70 10.57
N ASN A 73 -13.48 -0.70 9.25
CA ASN A 73 -12.56 -1.36 8.33
C ASN A 73 -11.95 -0.33 7.39
N TRP A 74 -10.64 -0.36 7.22
CA TRP A 74 -9.94 0.37 6.18
C TRP A 74 -9.38 -0.62 5.17
N TRP A 75 -10.10 -0.76 4.04
CA TRP A 75 -9.79 -1.66 2.96
C TRP A 75 -8.82 -1.00 1.98
N LEU A 76 -7.64 -1.59 1.79
CA LEU A 76 -6.54 -1.00 1.02
C LEU A 76 -6.24 -1.74 -0.29
N ASN A 77 -7.07 -2.72 -0.68
CA ASN A 77 -6.87 -3.56 -1.87
C ASN A 77 -7.90 -3.34 -2.98
N ASP A 78 -8.63 -2.24 -2.94
CA ASP A 78 -9.49 -1.85 -4.05
C ASP A 78 -8.68 -1.22 -5.19
N PRO A 79 -9.18 -1.41 -6.42
CA PRO A 79 -10.35 -2.20 -6.84
C PRO A 79 -10.06 -3.69 -7.04
N PHE A 80 -8.85 -4.15 -6.76
CA PHE A 80 -8.35 -5.49 -7.09
C PHE A 80 -9.13 -6.62 -6.38
N GLU A 81 -9.51 -6.41 -5.12
CA GLU A 81 -10.25 -7.38 -4.32
C GLU A 81 -11.67 -6.90 -3.97
N PHE A 82 -12.31 -6.12 -4.84
CA PHE A 82 -13.64 -5.54 -4.63
C PHE A 82 -14.71 -6.58 -4.21
N GLU A 83 -14.78 -7.72 -4.90
CA GLU A 83 -15.75 -8.78 -4.57
C GLU A 83 -15.51 -9.41 -3.19
N ARG A 84 -14.27 -9.43 -2.74
CA ARG A 84 -13.92 -9.89 -1.40
C ARG A 84 -14.36 -8.86 -0.35
N ALA A 85 -14.09 -7.59 -0.60
CA ALA A 85 -14.53 -6.50 0.24
C ALA A 85 -16.06 -6.46 0.40
N CYS A 86 -16.83 -6.69 -0.67
CA CYS A 86 -18.29 -6.76 -0.62
C CYS A 86 -18.83 -7.80 0.36
N ARG A 87 -18.07 -8.88 0.65
CA ARG A 87 -18.48 -9.90 1.63
C ARG A 87 -18.11 -9.53 3.07
N ILE A 88 -17.10 -8.69 3.25
CA ILE A 88 -16.51 -8.36 4.57
C ILE A 88 -17.09 -7.07 5.13
N LEU A 89 -17.14 -6.01 4.32
CA LEU A 89 -17.48 -4.67 4.77
C LEU A 89 -18.88 -4.52 5.39
N PRO A 90 -19.91 -5.29 5.00
CA PRO A 90 -21.24 -5.21 5.64
C PRO A 90 -21.25 -5.52 7.14
N ALA A 91 -20.21 -6.19 7.67
CA ALA A 91 -20.10 -6.51 9.10
C ALA A 91 -19.58 -5.33 9.96
N TYR A 92 -19.18 -4.22 9.33
CA TYR A 92 -18.60 -3.05 9.99
C TYR A 92 -19.57 -1.86 9.97
N ASP A 93 -19.50 -1.02 10.99
CA ASP A 93 -20.33 0.19 11.09
C ASP A 93 -19.85 1.26 10.11
N PHE A 94 -18.53 1.36 9.93
CA PHE A 94 -17.88 2.26 9.01
C PHE A 94 -16.84 1.49 8.18
N ALA A 95 -16.78 1.78 6.89
CA ALA A 95 -15.79 1.22 6.01
C ALA A 95 -15.14 2.31 5.14
N PHE A 96 -13.85 2.14 4.87
CA PHE A 96 -13.08 3.05 4.04
C PHE A 96 -12.37 2.27 2.94
N THR A 97 -12.26 2.88 1.75
CA THR A 97 -11.57 2.31 0.59
C THR A 97 -10.47 3.22 0.08
N ASN A 98 -9.38 2.64 -0.42
CA ASN A 98 -8.30 3.34 -1.11
C ASN A 98 -8.65 3.79 -2.55
N ALA A 99 -9.83 3.41 -3.05
CA ALA A 99 -10.26 3.67 -4.43
C ALA A 99 -11.55 4.50 -4.46
N LYS A 100 -11.44 5.77 -4.81
CA LYS A 100 -12.57 6.71 -4.82
C LYS A 100 -13.73 6.20 -5.67
N TYR A 101 -13.44 5.68 -6.83
CA TYR A 101 -14.42 5.24 -7.80
C TYR A 101 -15.05 3.86 -7.48
N SER A 102 -14.56 3.17 -6.45
CA SER A 102 -15.25 1.99 -5.89
C SER A 102 -16.44 2.36 -5.01
N VAL A 103 -16.51 3.60 -4.48
CA VAL A 103 -17.56 4.00 -3.52
C VAL A 103 -18.96 3.85 -4.12
N ASP A 104 -19.18 4.29 -5.34
CA ASP A 104 -20.49 4.17 -6.00
C ASP A 104 -20.82 2.71 -6.34
N ALA A 105 -19.82 1.90 -6.66
CA ALA A 105 -20.00 0.47 -6.87
C ALA A 105 -20.42 -0.25 -5.57
N TYR A 106 -19.89 0.13 -4.41
CA TYR A 106 -20.34 -0.37 -3.11
C TYR A 106 -21.80 0.01 -2.81
N ARG A 107 -22.18 1.27 -3.07
CA ARG A 107 -23.58 1.72 -2.91
C ARG A 107 -24.52 0.91 -3.78
N ALA A 108 -24.16 0.65 -5.04
CA ALA A 108 -24.94 -0.17 -5.96
C ALA A 108 -25.08 -1.64 -5.49
N ARG A 109 -24.16 -2.13 -4.65
CA ARG A 109 -24.21 -3.44 -4.00
C ARG A 109 -24.93 -3.45 -2.65
N GLY A 110 -25.56 -2.32 -2.25
CA GLY A 110 -26.26 -2.20 -0.97
C GLY A 110 -25.33 -2.02 0.24
N ILE A 111 -24.10 -1.51 0.04
CA ILE A 111 -23.12 -1.24 1.09
C ILE A 111 -22.85 0.29 1.13
N PRO A 112 -23.78 1.09 1.72
CA PRO A 112 -23.73 2.54 1.63
C PRO A 112 -22.73 3.20 2.61
N ASN A 113 -22.23 2.45 3.58
CA ASN A 113 -21.35 2.93 4.65
C ASN A 113 -19.87 3.01 4.24
N VAL A 114 -19.52 2.72 2.98
CA VAL A 114 -18.15 2.82 2.46
C VAL A 114 -17.85 4.25 2.02
N ARG A 115 -16.69 4.78 2.44
CA ARG A 115 -16.19 6.12 2.10
C ARG A 115 -14.77 6.03 1.55
N PHE A 116 -14.40 7.02 0.74
CA PHE A 116 -13.03 7.12 0.24
C PHE A 116 -12.09 7.62 1.33
N LEU A 117 -11.02 6.87 1.58
CA LEU A 117 -9.89 7.27 2.43
C LEU A 117 -8.62 6.64 1.83
N PRO A 118 -7.82 7.39 1.07
CA PRO A 118 -6.63 6.85 0.44
C PRO A 118 -5.55 6.52 1.47
N PRO A 119 -4.54 5.69 1.11
CA PRO A 119 -3.34 5.50 1.91
C PRO A 119 -2.64 6.83 2.18
N ALA A 120 -1.56 6.78 2.94
CA ALA A 120 -0.83 7.97 3.36
C ALA A 120 0.66 7.68 3.52
N CYS A 121 1.43 8.71 3.86
CA CYS A 121 2.79 8.60 4.34
C CYS A 121 2.88 8.84 5.86
N ASP A 122 3.97 8.40 6.46
CA ASP A 122 4.40 8.80 7.79
C ASP A 122 5.58 9.78 7.66
N PRO A 123 5.42 11.08 7.92
CA PRO A 123 6.51 12.05 7.78
C PRO A 123 7.71 11.80 8.71
N SER A 124 7.54 11.04 9.79
CA SER A 124 8.65 10.66 10.67
C SER A 124 9.58 9.64 10.02
N VAL A 125 9.04 8.79 9.13
CA VAL A 125 9.72 7.73 8.40
C VAL A 125 9.97 8.15 6.94
N HIS A 126 8.89 8.48 6.21
CA HIS A 126 8.93 8.80 4.77
C HIS A 126 9.35 10.25 4.56
N ARG A 127 10.64 10.47 4.46
CA ARG A 127 11.27 11.80 4.30
C ARG A 127 12.53 11.70 3.46
N PRO A 128 12.98 12.80 2.85
CA PRO A 128 14.26 12.82 2.15
C PRO A 128 15.42 12.45 3.08
N LEU A 129 16.26 11.52 2.62
CA LEU A 129 17.47 11.08 3.31
C LEU A 129 18.69 11.17 2.37
N ILE A 130 19.87 11.05 2.96
CA ILE A 130 21.10 10.81 2.21
C ILE A 130 21.09 9.34 1.77
N GLY A 131 21.40 9.12 0.48
CA GLY A 131 21.44 7.77 -0.08
C GLY A 131 22.58 6.92 0.48
N ASP A 132 22.38 5.62 0.46
CA ASP A 132 23.39 4.61 0.80
C ASP A 132 24.02 4.09 -0.51
N PRO A 133 25.34 4.28 -0.73
CA PRO A 133 26.00 3.84 -1.95
C PRO A 133 25.85 2.34 -2.24
N SER A 134 25.69 1.51 -1.20
CA SER A 134 25.49 0.05 -1.37
C SER A 134 24.13 -0.29 -2.00
N LEU A 135 23.15 0.60 -1.88
CA LEU A 135 21.82 0.50 -2.45
C LEU A 135 21.67 1.27 -3.77
N ALA A 136 22.72 1.98 -4.22
CA ALA A 136 22.64 2.82 -5.42
C ALA A 136 22.21 2.02 -6.65
N CYS A 137 21.19 2.52 -7.37
CA CYS A 137 20.69 1.96 -8.62
C CYS A 137 20.02 3.05 -9.48
N GLN A 138 19.82 2.75 -10.76
CA GLN A 138 19.10 3.69 -11.63
C GLN A 138 17.62 3.67 -11.26
N VAL A 139 16.97 2.51 -11.31
CA VAL A 139 15.56 2.36 -10.98
C VAL A 139 15.39 1.27 -9.93
N SER A 140 14.74 1.61 -8.83
CA SER A 140 14.32 0.63 -7.82
C SER A 140 12.87 0.21 -8.04
N PHE A 141 12.58 -1.04 -7.77
CA PHE A 141 11.22 -1.52 -7.55
C PHE A 141 11.13 -2.15 -6.16
N ALA A 142 10.14 -1.74 -5.38
CA ALA A 142 9.89 -2.25 -4.04
C ALA A 142 8.45 -2.76 -3.92
N GLY A 143 8.27 -4.09 -3.73
CA GLY A 143 6.92 -4.63 -3.59
C GLY A 143 6.82 -6.14 -3.76
N HIS A 144 5.62 -6.66 -3.52
CA HIS A 144 5.30 -8.06 -3.72
C HIS A 144 5.30 -8.44 -5.20
N TRP A 145 5.56 -9.70 -5.46
CA TRP A 145 5.49 -10.27 -6.80
C TRP A 145 4.04 -10.33 -7.31
N SER A 146 3.87 -10.05 -8.59
CA SER A 146 2.72 -10.47 -9.39
C SER A 146 3.19 -10.73 -10.81
N GLU A 147 2.47 -11.56 -11.55
CA GLU A 147 2.79 -11.88 -12.94
C GLU A 147 2.86 -10.62 -13.81
N ASN A 148 1.93 -9.70 -13.62
CA ASN A 148 1.91 -8.43 -14.34
C ASN A 148 3.17 -7.60 -14.07
N ARG A 149 3.59 -7.47 -12.80
CA ARG A 149 4.82 -6.75 -12.41
C ARG A 149 6.07 -7.41 -12.98
N GLU A 150 6.14 -8.74 -12.93
CA GLU A 150 7.24 -9.50 -13.52
C GLU A 150 7.36 -9.22 -15.01
N GLY A 151 6.24 -9.30 -15.77
CA GLY A 151 6.23 -9.04 -17.20
C GLY A 151 6.67 -7.63 -17.58
N ILE A 152 6.18 -6.61 -16.88
CA ILE A 152 6.54 -5.21 -17.14
C ILE A 152 8.03 -4.97 -16.88
N ILE A 153 8.54 -5.44 -15.74
CA ILE A 153 9.95 -5.24 -15.38
C ILE A 153 10.86 -6.03 -16.31
N ALA A 154 10.48 -7.25 -16.71
CA ALA A 154 11.25 -8.04 -17.67
C ALA A 154 11.40 -7.30 -19.00
N ARG A 155 10.32 -6.75 -19.55
CA ARG A 155 10.37 -5.98 -20.81
C ARG A 155 11.18 -4.69 -20.68
N LEU A 156 11.09 -3.99 -19.55
CA LEU A 156 11.91 -2.80 -19.30
C LEU A 156 13.41 -3.12 -19.30
N VAL A 157 13.79 -4.28 -18.72
CA VAL A 157 15.17 -4.77 -18.67
C VAL A 157 15.63 -5.27 -20.04
N GLU A 158 14.80 -6.05 -20.74
CA GLU A 158 15.10 -6.56 -22.09
C GLU A 158 15.30 -5.42 -23.10
N ALA A 159 14.52 -4.36 -23.00
CA ALA A 159 14.65 -3.15 -23.79
C ALA A 159 15.89 -2.31 -23.43
N LYS A 160 16.67 -2.69 -22.42
CA LYS A 160 17.88 -2.01 -21.94
C LYS A 160 17.66 -0.51 -21.66
N ILE A 161 16.49 -0.18 -21.12
CA ILE A 161 16.13 1.21 -20.82
C ILE A 161 16.89 1.70 -19.59
N CYS A 162 17.00 0.85 -18.57
CA CYS A 162 17.66 1.17 -17.30
C CYS A 162 18.08 -0.09 -16.54
N ASP A 163 19.02 0.10 -15.60
CA ASP A 163 19.33 -0.91 -14.59
C ASP A 163 18.24 -0.88 -13.50
N VAL A 164 17.61 -2.03 -13.27
CA VAL A 164 16.57 -2.19 -12.27
C VAL A 164 17.09 -3.01 -11.10
N ARG A 165 16.77 -2.61 -9.87
CA ARG A 165 16.91 -3.45 -8.66
C ARG A 165 15.54 -3.74 -8.06
N ILE A 166 15.30 -5.02 -7.77
CA ILE A 166 14.02 -5.51 -7.26
C ILE A 166 14.15 -5.87 -5.79
N PHE A 167 13.34 -5.25 -4.94
CA PHE A 167 13.25 -5.50 -3.51
C PHE A 167 11.88 -6.11 -3.18
N GLY A 168 11.91 -7.33 -2.65
CA GLY A 168 10.69 -8.06 -2.30
C GLY A 168 10.88 -9.57 -2.32
N PRO A 169 9.88 -10.35 -1.87
CA PRO A 169 9.97 -11.81 -1.73
C PRO A 169 9.73 -12.54 -3.05
N TRP A 170 10.47 -12.19 -4.12
CA TRP A 170 10.26 -12.70 -5.47
C TRP A 170 10.97 -14.02 -5.76
N ARG A 171 12.04 -14.36 -5.03
CA ARG A 171 12.95 -15.49 -5.33
C ARG A 171 12.24 -16.81 -5.60
N ARG A 172 11.19 -17.12 -4.83
CA ARG A 172 10.43 -18.37 -4.94
C ARG A 172 9.38 -18.34 -6.05
N LYS A 173 9.06 -17.17 -6.60
CA LYS A 173 8.05 -16.97 -7.64
C LYS A 173 8.64 -16.96 -9.03
N LEU A 174 9.89 -16.51 -9.17
CA LEU A 174 10.57 -16.45 -10.45
C LEU A 174 11.04 -17.82 -10.93
N ALA A 175 10.88 -18.10 -12.23
CA ALA A 175 11.46 -19.26 -12.87
C ALA A 175 12.99 -19.31 -12.67
N ARG A 176 13.59 -20.50 -12.66
CA ARG A 176 15.04 -20.67 -12.40
C ARG A 176 15.92 -19.91 -13.40
N ASN A 177 15.48 -19.79 -14.63
CA ASN A 177 16.15 -19.09 -15.74
C ASN A 177 15.65 -17.66 -15.97
N SER A 178 14.82 -17.11 -15.07
CA SER A 178 14.30 -15.73 -15.21
C SER A 178 15.45 -14.71 -15.23
N PRO A 179 15.48 -13.79 -16.22
CA PRO A 179 16.48 -12.71 -16.29
C PRO A 179 16.41 -11.75 -15.11
N LEU A 180 15.31 -11.74 -14.36
CA LEU A 180 15.14 -10.89 -13.19
C LEU A 180 15.83 -11.42 -11.92
N ARG A 181 16.24 -12.69 -11.87
CA ARG A 181 16.89 -13.27 -10.68
C ARG A 181 18.16 -12.55 -10.23
N PRO A 182 19.08 -12.15 -11.13
CA PRO A 182 20.27 -11.39 -10.74
C PRO A 182 19.95 -9.99 -10.18
N LEU A 183 18.78 -9.45 -10.50
CA LEU A 183 18.36 -8.11 -10.09
C LEU A 183 17.69 -8.09 -8.71
N LEU A 184 17.44 -9.28 -8.11
CA LEU A 184 16.85 -9.38 -6.79
C LEU A 184 17.82 -8.95 -5.71
N HIS A 185 17.42 -7.97 -4.92
CA HIS A 185 18.12 -7.63 -3.70
C HIS A 185 17.61 -8.49 -2.54
N ASN A 186 18.53 -9.23 -1.91
CA ASN A 186 18.20 -10.07 -0.76
C ASN A 186 18.17 -9.24 0.52
N GLY A 187 17.18 -9.47 1.37
CA GLY A 187 17.11 -8.88 2.69
C GLY A 187 15.69 -8.67 3.18
N VAL A 188 15.55 -8.40 4.46
CA VAL A 188 14.28 -8.03 5.06
C VAL A 188 13.86 -6.66 4.53
N PHE A 189 12.63 -6.58 4.08
CA PHE A 189 12.03 -5.36 3.61
C PHE A 189 11.35 -4.67 4.80
N SER A 190 11.92 -3.55 5.25
CA SER A 190 11.33 -2.71 6.30
C SER A 190 11.07 -1.30 5.75
N PRO A 191 10.16 -0.52 6.38
CA PRO A 191 9.92 0.85 5.97
C PRO A 191 11.21 1.70 5.89
N GLU A 192 12.11 1.57 6.86
CA GLU A 192 13.37 2.30 6.90
C GLU A 192 14.31 1.91 5.75
N LYS A 193 14.34 0.61 5.39
CA LYS A 193 15.11 0.15 4.22
C LYS A 193 14.53 0.69 2.93
N MET A 194 13.21 0.74 2.83
CA MET A 194 12.53 1.28 1.66
C MET A 194 12.86 2.77 1.47
N VAL A 195 12.83 3.56 2.54
CA VAL A 195 13.20 4.98 2.50
C VAL A 195 14.65 5.17 2.09
N ARG A 196 15.58 4.36 2.61
CA ARG A 196 16.99 4.37 2.19
C ARG A 196 17.15 3.99 0.72
N LEU A 197 16.39 3.01 0.25
CA LEU A 197 16.36 2.63 -1.17
C LEU A 197 15.90 3.81 -2.04
N PHE A 198 14.81 4.49 -1.68
CA PHE A 198 14.33 5.66 -2.39
C PHE A 198 15.37 6.78 -2.43
N ALA A 199 16.09 6.99 -1.33
CA ALA A 199 17.17 7.98 -1.27
C ALA A 199 18.36 7.61 -2.17
N SER A 200 18.59 6.31 -2.41
CA SER A 200 19.74 5.77 -3.17
C SER A 200 19.44 5.52 -4.65
N SER A 201 18.18 5.63 -5.06
CA SER A 201 17.75 5.41 -6.44
C SER A 201 17.64 6.70 -7.22
N LEU A 202 17.96 6.69 -8.53
CA LEU A 202 17.70 7.84 -9.40
C LEU A 202 16.19 8.00 -9.62
N ALA A 203 15.45 6.89 -9.74
CA ALA A 203 14.00 6.85 -9.77
C ALA A 203 13.49 5.57 -9.09
N THR A 204 12.22 5.55 -8.69
CA THR A 204 11.53 4.34 -8.24
C THR A 204 10.37 4.01 -9.17
N LEU A 205 10.18 2.73 -9.45
CA LEU A 205 9.07 2.23 -10.28
C LEU A 205 7.92 1.77 -9.38
N ASN A 206 6.77 2.37 -9.55
CA ASN A 206 5.54 1.96 -8.90
C ASN A 206 4.58 1.39 -9.94
N ILE A 207 4.21 0.12 -9.77
CA ILE A 207 3.23 -0.57 -10.60
C ILE A 207 2.12 -1.06 -9.67
N HIS A 208 0.92 -0.52 -9.83
CA HIS A 208 -0.24 -1.04 -9.10
C HIS A 208 -0.50 -2.50 -9.49
N THR A 209 -0.91 -3.35 -8.54
CA THR A 209 -1.20 -4.76 -8.81
C THR A 209 -2.30 -4.92 -9.88
N TRP A 210 -3.17 -3.94 -10.00
CA TRP A 210 -4.28 -3.88 -10.97
C TRP A 210 -3.97 -3.05 -12.23
N TYR A 211 -2.70 -2.73 -12.50
CA TYR A 211 -2.30 -2.07 -13.73
C TYR A 211 -2.86 -2.79 -14.97
N GLY A 212 -3.37 -2.01 -15.92
CA GLY A 212 -4.00 -2.53 -17.14
C GLY A 212 -5.44 -3.03 -16.98
N ARG A 213 -5.96 -3.10 -15.72
CA ARG A 213 -7.36 -3.49 -15.44
C ARG A 213 -8.21 -2.32 -14.98
N TYR A 214 -7.64 -1.45 -14.14
CA TYR A 214 -8.33 -0.31 -13.54
C TYR A 214 -7.45 0.93 -13.58
N ASP A 215 -8.04 2.05 -13.95
CA ASP A 215 -7.39 3.36 -14.01
C ASP A 215 -7.60 4.20 -12.74
N PHE A 216 -7.98 3.56 -11.64
CA PHE A 216 -8.24 4.17 -10.34
C PHE A 216 -7.77 3.28 -9.19
N GLY A 217 -7.83 3.84 -7.96
CA GLY A 217 -7.32 3.21 -6.75
C GLY A 217 -5.81 3.43 -6.57
N LEU A 218 -5.39 3.80 -5.37
CA LEU A 218 -3.99 4.12 -5.07
C LEU A 218 -3.39 3.14 -4.06
N ASN A 219 -2.15 2.73 -4.30
CA ASN A 219 -1.36 1.98 -3.35
C ASN A 219 -0.56 2.90 -2.42
N PRO A 220 -0.07 2.42 -1.26
CA PRO A 220 0.73 3.23 -0.33
C PRO A 220 2.00 3.83 -0.95
N CYS A 221 2.64 3.12 -1.88
CA CYS A 221 3.92 3.53 -2.48
C CYS A 221 3.84 4.90 -3.19
N VAL A 222 2.65 5.28 -3.71
CA VAL A 222 2.44 6.64 -4.26
C VAL A 222 2.77 7.71 -3.23
N PHE A 223 2.28 7.53 -2.02
CA PHE A 223 2.42 8.50 -0.92
C PHE A 223 3.82 8.46 -0.30
N GLU A 224 4.34 7.26 -0.09
CA GLU A 224 5.63 7.01 0.54
C GLU A 224 6.78 7.54 -0.32
N ALA A 225 6.77 7.26 -1.63
CA ALA A 225 7.79 7.71 -2.57
C ALA A 225 7.75 9.24 -2.76
N ALA A 226 6.55 9.83 -2.90
CA ALA A 226 6.39 11.28 -3.01
C ALA A 226 6.85 12.01 -1.75
N ALA A 227 6.55 11.47 -0.56
CA ALA A 227 7.01 12.00 0.73
C ALA A 227 8.54 11.92 0.91
N CYS A 228 9.20 10.97 0.25
CA CYS A 228 10.66 10.84 0.22
C CYS A 228 11.34 11.70 -0.85
N GLY A 229 10.57 12.35 -1.73
CA GLY A 229 11.10 13.17 -2.82
C GLY A 229 11.92 12.40 -3.84
N VAL A 230 11.58 11.10 -4.06
CA VAL A 230 12.18 10.30 -5.13
C VAL A 230 11.39 10.46 -6.43
N PRO A 231 12.05 10.62 -7.60
CA PRO A 231 11.37 10.57 -8.87
C PRO A 231 10.60 9.25 -9.01
N GLN A 232 9.29 9.33 -9.22
CA GLN A 232 8.44 8.15 -9.26
C GLN A 232 7.89 7.91 -10.66
N LEU A 233 8.27 6.77 -11.27
CA LEU A 233 7.62 6.21 -12.45
C LEU A 233 6.37 5.50 -11.99
N VAL A 234 5.20 6.06 -12.22
CA VAL A 234 3.93 5.55 -11.67
C VAL A 234 2.88 5.37 -12.75
N ASP A 235 2.17 4.25 -12.74
CA ASP A 235 1.05 4.07 -13.65
C ASP A 235 -0.10 5.02 -13.31
N GLU A 236 -0.59 5.71 -14.32
CA GLU A 236 -1.58 6.78 -14.18
C GLU A 236 -2.87 6.27 -13.53
N LYS A 237 -3.36 7.01 -12.53
CA LYS A 237 -4.64 6.79 -11.85
C LYS A 237 -5.40 8.10 -11.76
N ARG A 238 -6.71 8.03 -11.89
CA ARG A 238 -7.57 9.25 -11.87
C ARG A 238 -7.40 10.06 -10.60
N GLU A 239 -7.26 9.39 -9.45
CA GLU A 239 -7.09 10.04 -8.15
C GLU A 239 -5.80 10.87 -8.06
N LEU A 240 -4.76 10.58 -8.84
CA LEU A 240 -3.52 11.39 -8.82
C LEU A 240 -3.80 12.85 -9.19
N ARG A 241 -4.70 13.07 -10.14
CA ARG A 241 -5.10 14.42 -10.60
C ARG A 241 -5.97 15.16 -9.58
N GLU A 242 -6.56 14.46 -8.65
CA GLU A 242 -7.40 15.03 -7.60
C GLU A 242 -6.62 15.31 -6.30
N LEU A 243 -5.63 14.47 -6.01
CA LEU A 243 -4.84 14.55 -4.77
C LEU A 243 -3.61 15.43 -4.92
N ILE A 244 -3.13 15.65 -6.14
CA ILE A 244 -1.93 16.46 -6.42
C ILE A 244 -2.37 17.75 -7.10
N PRO A 245 -1.93 18.92 -6.61
CA PRO A 245 -2.21 20.20 -7.27
C PRO A 245 -1.83 20.18 -8.75
N ALA A 246 -2.65 20.76 -9.60
CA ALA A 246 -2.49 20.71 -11.06
C ALA A 246 -1.12 21.25 -11.51
N ASP A 247 -0.61 22.27 -10.83
CA ASP A 247 0.71 22.87 -11.05
C ASP A 247 1.88 21.99 -10.59
N LYS A 248 1.61 20.85 -9.96
CA LYS A 248 2.61 19.88 -9.46
C LYS A 248 2.49 18.50 -10.09
N LEU A 249 1.50 18.25 -10.94
CA LEU A 249 1.35 16.94 -11.60
C LEU A 249 2.59 16.53 -12.42
N TYR A 250 3.27 17.50 -13.01
CA TYR A 250 4.51 17.27 -13.78
C TYR A 250 5.67 16.76 -12.93
N CYS A 251 5.55 16.77 -11.59
CA CYS A 251 6.55 16.22 -10.68
C CYS A 251 6.55 14.68 -10.66
N LEU A 252 5.46 14.06 -11.11
CA LEU A 252 5.37 12.62 -11.33
C LEU A 252 5.77 12.28 -12.77
N PHE A 253 6.41 11.13 -12.94
CA PHE A 253 6.67 10.50 -14.23
C PHE A 253 5.57 9.47 -14.48
N ALA A 254 4.34 9.95 -14.69
CA ALA A 254 3.17 9.09 -14.89
C ALA A 254 3.18 8.46 -16.29
N TYR A 255 2.72 7.20 -16.38
CA TYR A 255 2.62 6.45 -17.63
C TYR A 255 1.31 5.66 -17.70
N ARG A 256 0.77 5.49 -18.90
CA ARG A 256 -0.45 4.72 -19.17
C ARG A 256 -0.14 3.37 -19.79
N ASP A 257 0.94 3.30 -20.54
CA ASP A 257 1.38 2.11 -21.26
C ASP A 257 2.91 1.94 -21.20
N GLU A 258 3.39 0.89 -21.82
CA GLU A 258 4.81 0.53 -21.83
C GLU A 258 5.67 1.53 -22.60
N ALA A 259 5.17 2.08 -23.70
CA ALA A 259 5.90 3.06 -24.49
C ALA A 259 6.10 4.36 -23.67
N GLU A 260 5.06 4.80 -22.99
CA GLU A 260 5.15 5.93 -22.06
C GLU A 260 6.07 5.61 -20.87
N LEU A 261 6.00 4.41 -20.28
CA LEU A 261 6.94 4.00 -19.23
C LEU A 261 8.39 4.13 -19.69
N HIS A 262 8.70 3.64 -20.89
CA HIS A 262 10.05 3.74 -21.45
C HIS A 262 10.46 5.21 -21.67
N ALA A 263 9.56 6.04 -22.17
CA ALA A 263 9.81 7.46 -22.37
C ALA A 263 10.05 8.19 -21.04
N GLN A 264 9.23 7.93 -20.04
CA GLN A 264 9.34 8.52 -18.70
C GLN A 264 10.62 8.07 -17.98
N ALA A 265 10.99 6.79 -18.10
CA ALA A 265 12.24 6.28 -17.54
C ALA A 265 13.45 6.99 -18.17
N ARG A 266 13.49 7.10 -19.50
CA ARG A 266 14.56 7.86 -20.19
C ARG A 266 14.60 9.32 -19.76
N ALA A 267 13.46 9.98 -19.64
CA ALA A 267 13.38 11.38 -19.22
C ALA A 267 13.90 11.58 -17.79
N ALA A 268 13.53 10.70 -16.86
CA ALA A 268 14.02 10.77 -15.48
C ALA A 268 15.53 10.52 -15.38
N LEU A 269 16.07 9.64 -16.22
CA LEU A 269 17.48 9.26 -16.20
C LEU A 269 18.38 10.20 -17.04
N ALA A 270 17.83 10.94 -17.99
CA ALA A 270 18.58 11.94 -18.76
C ALA A 270 18.99 13.15 -17.91
N ASP A 271 18.15 13.53 -16.93
CA ASP A 271 18.46 14.61 -15.97
C ASP A 271 18.05 14.18 -14.55
N PRO A 272 18.85 13.33 -13.86
CA PRO A 272 18.50 12.83 -12.53
C PRO A 272 18.41 13.92 -11.47
N ARG A 273 19.21 15.00 -11.62
CA ARG A 273 19.18 16.15 -10.68
C ARG A 273 17.87 16.92 -10.83
N GLY A 274 17.50 17.29 -12.04
CA GLY A 274 16.24 17.97 -12.30
C GLY A 274 15.02 17.10 -11.95
N ALA A 275 15.08 15.80 -12.24
CA ALA A 275 14.03 14.86 -11.82
C ALA A 275 13.87 14.84 -10.29
N ARG A 276 14.97 14.78 -9.54
CA ARG A 276 14.97 14.86 -8.07
C ARG A 276 14.42 16.19 -7.56
N GLN A 277 14.85 17.31 -8.14
CA GLN A 277 14.33 18.64 -7.77
C GLN A 277 12.82 18.75 -7.97
N ARG A 278 12.29 18.21 -9.07
CA ARG A 278 10.84 18.13 -9.31
C ARG A 278 10.14 17.29 -8.24
N ALA A 279 10.61 16.08 -7.98
CA ALA A 279 10.03 15.20 -6.97
C ALA A 279 10.03 15.83 -5.56
N MET A 280 11.07 16.57 -5.20
CA MET A 280 11.16 17.27 -3.92
C MET A 280 10.06 18.33 -3.71
N GLN A 281 9.46 18.87 -4.77
CA GLN A 281 8.34 19.82 -4.67
C GLN A 281 7.05 19.18 -4.12
N LEU A 282 6.95 17.85 -4.16
CA LEU A 282 5.79 17.11 -3.61
C LEU A 282 5.91 16.85 -2.11
N VAL A 283 7.12 16.85 -1.54
CA VAL A 283 7.38 16.42 -0.15
C VAL A 283 6.49 17.15 0.85
N ASN A 284 6.52 18.47 0.88
CA ASN A 284 5.72 19.25 1.83
C ASN A 284 4.22 19.03 1.65
N HIS A 285 3.74 18.94 0.41
CA HIS A 285 2.34 18.67 0.11
C HIS A 285 1.91 17.31 0.70
N PHE A 286 2.68 16.25 0.45
CA PHE A 286 2.36 14.92 0.97
C PHE A 286 2.47 14.84 2.49
N HIS A 287 3.46 15.47 3.10
CA HIS A 287 3.58 15.52 4.55
C HIS A 287 2.39 16.20 5.23
N GLN A 288 1.90 17.30 4.67
CA GLN A 288 0.81 18.10 5.25
C GLN A 288 -0.57 17.52 4.94
N ALA A 289 -0.84 17.22 3.67
CA ALA A 289 -2.18 16.83 3.22
C ALA A 289 -2.41 15.32 3.23
N HIS A 290 -1.35 14.50 3.14
CA HIS A 290 -1.47 13.06 2.93
C HIS A 290 -0.67 12.23 3.94
N SER A 291 -0.64 12.69 5.21
CA SER A 291 -0.07 11.91 6.32
C SER A 291 -1.08 10.98 6.96
N TYR A 292 -0.63 9.88 7.59
CA TYR A 292 -1.50 9.02 8.40
C TYR A 292 -2.18 9.79 9.53
N GLY A 293 -1.52 10.81 10.11
CA GLY A 293 -2.15 11.70 11.09
C GLY A 293 -3.37 12.43 10.52
N THR A 294 -3.30 12.88 9.25
CA THR A 294 -4.45 13.49 8.56
C THR A 294 -5.56 12.45 8.34
N ARG A 295 -5.22 11.24 7.87
CA ARG A 295 -6.22 10.17 7.65
C ARG A 295 -6.93 9.76 8.94
N MET A 296 -6.21 9.67 10.06
CA MET A 296 -6.83 9.35 11.33
C MET A 296 -7.78 10.45 11.81
N ARG A 297 -7.48 11.72 11.59
CA ARG A 297 -8.42 12.82 11.90
C ARG A 297 -9.67 12.73 11.03
N GLU A 298 -9.55 12.47 9.74
CA GLU A 298 -10.67 12.29 8.80
C GLU A 298 -11.56 11.11 9.22
N LEU A 299 -10.93 9.97 9.57
CA LEU A 299 -11.61 8.77 10.03
C LEU A 299 -12.36 9.03 11.32
N LEU A 300 -11.70 9.55 12.35
CA LEU A 300 -12.30 9.84 13.66
C LEU A 300 -13.44 10.86 13.56
N ALA A 301 -13.27 11.92 12.77
CA ALA A 301 -14.34 12.90 12.55
C ALA A 301 -15.58 12.30 11.85
N THR A 302 -15.41 11.19 11.12
CA THR A 302 -16.51 10.46 10.51
C THR A 302 -17.27 9.59 11.51
N VAL A 303 -16.55 8.98 12.45
CA VAL A 303 -17.11 8.05 13.45
C VAL A 303 -17.77 8.78 14.62
N SER A 304 -17.30 9.98 14.95
CA SER A 304 -17.83 10.78 16.06
C SER A 304 -19.13 11.53 15.72
N ARG A 305 -19.69 11.34 14.52
CA ARG A 305 -20.98 11.90 14.07
C ARG A 305 -22.09 10.90 14.18
#